data_a551c44175e1fbbfb49691df098ddf0a
#
_entry.id   a551c44175e1fbbfb49691df098ddf0a
#
_cell.length_a   1.000
_cell.length_b   1.000
_cell.length_c   1.000
_cell.angle_alpha   90.00
_cell.angle_beta   90.00
_cell.angle_gamma   90.00
#
_symmetry.space_group_name_H-M   'P 1'
#
loop_
_entity.id
_entity.type
_entity.pdbx_description
1 polymer ?
#
loop_
_entity_poly.entity_id
_entity_poly.type
_entity_poly.pdbx_seq_one_letter_code
_entity_poly.pdbx_strand_id
1 'polypeptide(L)'
;MTTTNSATAPAVVSGTTQTSSSSSSSSSSLGSTTGATLAGNFQTFLTLLTTQLQNQNPLDPLDTNQFTQQLVQFAGVEQQLKTNDSLSQLVTLQQTTQATQALGFVGKSAVVDGTTATMTSSSATWHLNVPTDATVDISIANSSGQTVFTGKYTAGAASDVPFTWNGQGNDGTQWPDGKYTITATGKDVAGNNVGIAAQVQGTVSSVDLTQSPPLLTIDGSSYTLSQVKSIVATSSSTGS
;
A
#
# COMPACT_ATOMS: atom_id res chain seq x y z
N MET A 1 30.50 62.84 16.67
CA MET A 1 31.25 61.58 16.82
C MET A 1 30.24 60.45 16.72
N THR A 2 30.10 59.92 15.50
CA THR A 2 29.19 58.82 15.22
C THR A 2 30.01 57.53 15.13
N THR A 3 29.79 56.61 16.05
CA THR A 3 30.43 55.30 16.03
C THR A 3 29.52 54.32 15.29
N THR A 4 29.98 53.92 14.09
CA THR A 4 29.36 52.83 13.32
C THR A 4 29.78 51.48 13.92
N ASN A 5 28.81 50.72 14.42
CA ASN A 5 29.02 49.35 14.87
C ASN A 5 28.80 48.39 13.70
N SER A 6 29.89 47.83 13.17
CA SER A 6 29.85 46.78 12.14
C SER A 6 29.53 45.44 12.80
N ALA A 7 28.33 44.91 12.58
CA ALA A 7 27.99 43.56 12.97
C ALA A 7 28.56 42.56 11.95
N THR A 8 29.45 41.71 12.39
CA THR A 8 30.03 40.57 11.63
C THR A 8 29.00 39.48 11.54
N ALA A 9 28.62 39.08 10.33
CA ALA A 9 27.74 37.93 10.09
C ALA A 9 28.46 36.61 10.44
N PRO A 10 27.79 35.64 11.05
CA PRO A 10 28.39 34.34 11.33
C PRO A 10 28.61 33.53 10.05
N ALA A 11 29.73 32.82 9.98
CA ALA A 11 30.09 31.95 8.86
C ALA A 11 29.09 30.81 8.68
N VAL A 12 28.63 30.63 7.43
CA VAL A 12 27.80 29.50 7.03
C VAL A 12 28.67 28.25 7.02
N VAL A 13 28.39 27.31 7.92
CA VAL A 13 29.01 25.99 7.93
C VAL A 13 28.39 25.20 6.77
N SER A 14 29.22 24.92 5.76
CA SER A 14 28.86 24.05 4.65
C SER A 14 28.55 22.64 5.14
N GLY A 15 27.28 22.24 5.17
CA GLY A 15 26.88 20.89 5.51
C GLY A 15 27.36 19.90 4.46
N THR A 16 28.13 18.93 4.89
CA THR A 16 28.56 17.77 4.11
C THR A 16 27.32 17.04 3.60
N THR A 17 27.17 16.93 2.29
CA THR A 17 26.12 16.12 1.64
C THR A 17 26.34 14.66 2.02
N GLN A 18 25.49 14.13 2.86
CA GLN A 18 25.46 12.71 3.17
C GLN A 18 24.94 11.99 1.92
N THR A 19 25.83 11.34 1.21
CA THR A 19 25.48 10.44 0.11
C THR A 19 24.65 9.31 0.69
N SER A 20 23.35 9.32 0.42
CA SER A 20 22.47 8.19 0.71
C SER A 20 22.90 7.04 -0.20
N SER A 21 23.68 6.11 0.35
CA SER A 21 23.91 4.83 -0.28
C SER A 21 22.57 4.07 -0.31
N SER A 22 21.93 4.07 -1.48
CA SER A 22 20.85 3.17 -1.78
C SER A 22 21.37 1.74 -1.71
N SER A 23 21.18 1.10 -0.56
CA SER A 23 21.32 -0.35 -0.44
C SER A 23 20.18 -0.99 -1.25
N SER A 24 20.46 -1.28 -2.53
CA SER A 24 19.67 -2.21 -3.32
C SER A 24 19.75 -3.57 -2.63
N SER A 25 18.69 -3.96 -1.93
CA SER A 25 18.51 -5.28 -1.36
C SER A 25 18.36 -6.31 -2.49
N SER A 26 19.49 -6.87 -2.92
CA SER A 26 19.56 -8.05 -3.78
C SER A 26 19.24 -9.31 -2.96
N SER A 27 17.97 -9.51 -2.61
CA SER A 27 17.50 -10.68 -1.85
C SER A 27 16.99 -11.84 -2.73
N SER A 28 17.15 -11.80 -4.05
CA SER A 28 16.57 -12.79 -4.96
C SER A 28 17.55 -13.81 -5.52
N SER A 29 18.82 -13.83 -5.09
CA SER A 29 19.85 -14.75 -5.66
C SER A 29 20.27 -15.90 -4.74
N LEU A 30 19.92 -15.89 -3.46
CA LEU A 30 20.41 -16.89 -2.49
C LEU A 30 19.76 -18.28 -2.66
N GLY A 31 18.51 -18.38 -3.09
CA GLY A 31 17.82 -19.66 -3.24
C GLY A 31 18.31 -20.46 -4.44
N SER A 32 18.56 -19.82 -5.56
CA SER A 32 18.96 -20.45 -6.82
C SER A 32 20.39 -21.02 -6.80
N THR A 33 21.34 -20.27 -6.18
CA THR A 33 22.72 -20.72 -6.03
C THR A 33 22.88 -21.84 -5.00
N THR A 34 22.07 -21.82 -3.93
CA THR A 34 22.15 -22.83 -2.87
C THR A 34 21.63 -24.19 -3.36
N GLY A 35 20.56 -24.22 -4.16
CA GLY A 35 20.03 -25.46 -4.75
C GLY A 35 21.00 -26.10 -5.76
N ALA A 36 21.65 -25.30 -6.61
CA ALA A 36 22.62 -25.81 -7.59
C ALA A 36 23.90 -26.33 -6.92
N THR A 37 24.39 -25.67 -5.87
CA THR A 37 25.56 -26.14 -5.09
C THR A 37 25.23 -27.40 -4.31
N LEU A 38 24.04 -27.56 -3.79
CA LEU A 38 23.62 -28.78 -3.08
C LEU A 38 23.53 -29.99 -4.04
N ALA A 39 22.93 -29.80 -5.21
CA ALA A 39 22.86 -30.83 -6.24
C ALA A 39 24.25 -31.26 -6.72
N GLY A 40 25.18 -30.31 -6.90
CA GLY A 40 26.58 -30.57 -7.23
C GLY A 40 27.32 -31.38 -6.15
N ASN A 41 27.09 -31.05 -4.88
CA ASN A 41 27.66 -31.77 -3.75
C ASN A 41 27.11 -33.19 -3.64
N PHE A 42 25.82 -33.40 -3.94
CA PHE A 42 25.21 -34.72 -3.97
C PHE A 42 25.81 -35.62 -5.09
N GLN A 43 26.01 -35.05 -6.26
CA GLN A 43 26.60 -35.77 -7.38
C GLN A 43 28.08 -36.13 -7.13
N THR A 44 28.84 -35.22 -6.53
CA THR A 44 30.21 -35.45 -6.09
C THR A 44 30.27 -36.53 -5.02
N PHE A 45 29.33 -36.53 -4.08
CA PHE A 45 29.22 -37.56 -3.05
C PHE A 45 28.92 -38.95 -3.63
N LEU A 46 27.95 -39.07 -4.55
CA LEU A 46 27.66 -40.35 -5.21
C LEU A 46 28.86 -40.90 -5.96
N THR A 47 29.62 -40.02 -6.59
CA THR A 47 30.87 -40.41 -7.32
C THR A 47 31.93 -40.94 -6.34
N LEU A 48 32.13 -40.26 -5.19
CA LEU A 48 33.04 -40.67 -4.14
C LEU A 48 32.62 -42.03 -3.51
N LEU A 49 31.30 -42.19 -3.23
CA LEU A 49 30.72 -43.40 -2.65
C LEU A 49 30.94 -44.59 -3.63
N THR A 50 30.67 -44.39 -4.92
CA THR A 50 30.85 -45.43 -5.95
C THR A 50 32.32 -45.81 -6.10
N THR A 51 33.21 -44.81 -6.07
CA THR A 51 34.66 -45.06 -6.13
C THR A 51 35.18 -45.79 -4.91
N GLN A 52 34.65 -45.46 -3.71
CA GLN A 52 35.02 -46.17 -2.47
C GLN A 52 34.47 -47.58 -2.41
N LEU A 53 33.25 -47.85 -2.90
CA LEU A 53 32.68 -49.19 -3.00
C LEU A 53 33.48 -50.09 -3.95
N GLN A 54 34.06 -49.50 -5.01
CA GLN A 54 34.92 -50.24 -5.95
C GLN A 54 36.32 -50.56 -5.41
N ASN A 55 36.81 -49.80 -4.42
CA ASN A 55 38.16 -49.93 -3.87
C ASN A 55 38.19 -50.38 -2.38
N GLN A 56 37.04 -50.76 -1.76
CA GLN A 56 36.98 -51.15 -0.36
C GLN A 56 37.64 -52.56 -0.12
N ASN A 57 38.51 -52.56 0.90
CA ASN A 57 39.04 -53.77 1.49
C ASN A 57 37.98 -54.31 2.51
N PRO A 58 37.54 -55.59 2.50
CA PRO A 58 36.42 -56.11 3.24
C PRO A 58 36.58 -56.10 4.78
N LEU A 59 37.70 -55.62 5.33
CA LEU A 59 38.03 -55.66 6.74
C LEU A 59 37.78 -54.36 7.54
N ASP A 60 37.38 -53.28 6.89
CA ASP A 60 37.16 -51.98 7.60
C ASP A 60 36.02 -51.18 6.95
N PRO A 61 34.73 -51.51 7.22
CA PRO A 61 33.61 -50.79 6.67
C PRO A 61 33.47 -49.40 7.33
N LEU A 62 33.69 -48.32 6.55
CA LEU A 62 33.38 -46.95 6.96
C LEU A 62 31.92 -46.82 7.30
N ASP A 63 31.63 -45.95 8.30
CA ASP A 63 30.33 -45.72 8.90
C ASP A 63 29.39 -44.98 7.93
N THR A 64 28.84 -45.70 6.95
CA THR A 64 27.90 -45.19 5.93
C THR A 64 26.59 -44.66 6.55
N ASN A 65 26.27 -45.05 7.79
CA ASN A 65 25.09 -44.60 8.51
C ASN A 65 25.13 -43.07 8.84
N GLN A 66 26.29 -42.55 9.24
CA GLN A 66 26.43 -41.14 9.59
C GLN A 66 26.29 -40.24 8.36
N PHE A 67 26.81 -40.66 7.20
CA PHE A 67 26.64 -39.94 5.95
C PHE A 67 25.20 -40.00 5.43
N THR A 68 24.52 -41.15 5.57
CA THR A 68 23.12 -41.27 5.18
C THR A 68 22.23 -40.35 6.02
N GLN A 69 22.49 -40.21 7.32
CA GLN A 69 21.77 -39.25 8.19
C GLN A 69 21.99 -37.80 7.75
N GLN A 70 23.20 -37.43 7.36
CA GLN A 70 23.48 -36.09 6.83
C GLN A 70 22.71 -35.82 5.52
N LEU A 71 22.66 -36.81 4.62
CA LEU A 71 21.90 -36.70 3.38
C LEU A 71 20.40 -36.54 3.61
N VAL A 72 19.83 -37.25 4.58
CA VAL A 72 18.41 -37.08 4.95
C VAL A 72 18.17 -35.69 5.50
N GLN A 73 19.08 -35.12 6.30
CA GLN A 73 18.98 -33.76 6.76
C GLN A 73 19.06 -32.76 5.62
N PHE A 74 19.99 -32.95 4.65
CA PHE A 74 20.08 -32.10 3.47
C PHE A 74 18.84 -32.19 2.59
N ALA A 75 18.30 -33.40 2.37
CA ALA A 75 17.04 -33.57 1.64
C ALA A 75 15.87 -32.84 2.32
N GLY A 76 15.84 -32.82 3.65
CA GLY A 76 14.86 -32.06 4.43
C GLY A 76 14.99 -30.54 4.19
N VAL A 77 16.22 -30.01 4.20
CA VAL A 77 16.48 -28.59 3.93
C VAL A 77 16.14 -28.25 2.47
N GLU A 78 16.50 -29.10 1.51
CA GLU A 78 16.14 -28.91 0.10
C GLU A 78 14.63 -28.86 -0.09
N GLN A 79 13.89 -29.75 0.55
CA GLN A 79 12.43 -29.74 0.50
C GLN A 79 11.85 -28.46 1.11
N GLN A 80 12.46 -27.98 2.20
CA GLN A 80 12.06 -26.69 2.81
C GLN A 80 12.30 -25.50 1.87
N LEU A 81 13.45 -25.46 1.19
CA LEU A 81 13.75 -24.43 0.20
C LEU A 81 12.77 -24.48 -0.97
N LYS A 82 12.50 -25.66 -1.55
CA LYS A 82 11.49 -25.82 -2.61
C LYS A 82 10.10 -25.38 -2.18
N THR A 83 9.74 -25.64 -0.92
CA THR A 83 8.47 -25.16 -0.37
C THR A 83 8.44 -23.64 -0.29
N ASN A 84 9.51 -22.99 0.18
CA ASN A 84 9.60 -21.55 0.24
C ASN A 84 9.58 -20.91 -1.17
N ASP A 85 10.25 -21.51 -2.14
CA ASP A 85 10.22 -21.07 -3.54
C ASP A 85 8.80 -21.16 -4.12
N SER A 86 8.09 -22.26 -3.84
CA SER A 86 6.70 -22.44 -4.28
C SER A 86 5.77 -21.40 -3.64
N LEU A 87 5.96 -21.10 -2.37
CA LEU A 87 5.21 -20.03 -1.68
C LEU A 87 5.52 -18.67 -2.30
N SER A 88 6.76 -18.37 -2.62
CA SER A 88 7.17 -17.13 -3.29
C SER A 88 6.54 -16.99 -4.67
N GLN A 89 6.47 -18.08 -5.43
CA GLN A 89 5.78 -18.13 -6.72
C GLN A 89 4.27 -17.89 -6.58
N LEU A 90 3.63 -18.45 -5.55
CA LEU A 90 2.21 -18.20 -5.26
C LEU A 90 1.95 -16.72 -4.93
N VAL A 91 2.82 -16.09 -4.14
CA VAL A 91 2.74 -14.65 -3.85
C VAL A 91 2.86 -13.83 -5.13
N THR A 92 3.81 -14.16 -6.01
CA THR A 92 3.99 -13.47 -7.29
C THR A 92 2.77 -13.63 -8.20
N LEU A 93 2.19 -14.84 -8.26
CA LEU A 93 0.96 -15.08 -9.02
C LEU A 93 -0.21 -14.26 -8.47
N GLN A 94 -0.34 -14.18 -7.14
CA GLN A 94 -1.37 -13.37 -6.49
C GLN A 94 -1.20 -11.88 -6.81
N GLN A 95 0.03 -11.36 -6.81
CA GLN A 95 0.33 -9.98 -7.18
C GLN A 95 -0.05 -9.70 -8.64
N THR A 96 0.31 -10.61 -9.56
CA THR A 96 -0.06 -10.49 -10.97
C THR A 96 -1.57 -10.48 -11.17
N THR A 97 -2.29 -11.31 -10.41
CA THR A 97 -3.76 -11.35 -10.44
C THR A 97 -4.35 -10.03 -9.97
N GLN A 98 -3.85 -9.47 -8.86
CA GLN A 98 -4.28 -8.17 -8.35
C GLN A 98 -3.98 -7.05 -9.34
N ALA A 99 -2.81 -7.06 -9.98
CA ALA A 99 -2.44 -6.09 -11.01
C ALA A 99 -3.41 -6.13 -12.21
N THR A 100 -3.76 -7.33 -12.66
CA THR A 100 -4.71 -7.51 -13.77
C THR A 100 -6.12 -7.01 -13.39
N GLN A 101 -6.58 -7.29 -12.17
CA GLN A 101 -7.86 -6.79 -11.66
C GLN A 101 -7.85 -5.26 -11.58
N ALA A 102 -6.76 -4.66 -11.07
CA ALA A 102 -6.61 -3.22 -10.95
C ALA A 102 -6.70 -2.52 -12.31
N LEU A 103 -6.06 -3.06 -13.35
CA LEU A 103 -6.16 -2.54 -14.72
C LEU A 103 -7.59 -2.53 -15.24
N GLY A 104 -8.42 -3.50 -14.86
CA GLY A 104 -9.83 -3.56 -15.23
C GLY A 104 -10.68 -2.42 -14.67
N PHE A 105 -10.16 -1.62 -13.73
CA PHE A 105 -10.86 -0.49 -13.14
C PHE A 105 -10.56 0.84 -13.84
N VAL A 106 -9.51 0.93 -14.65
CA VAL A 106 -9.17 2.15 -15.37
C VAL A 106 -10.35 2.60 -16.24
N GLY A 107 -10.69 3.89 -16.13
CA GLY A 107 -11.83 4.50 -16.83
C GLY A 107 -13.19 4.26 -16.17
N LYS A 108 -13.27 3.46 -15.11
CA LYS A 108 -14.51 3.25 -14.35
C LYS A 108 -14.58 4.21 -13.17
N SER A 109 -15.78 4.53 -12.72
CA SER A 109 -16.01 5.26 -11.48
C SER A 109 -15.96 4.28 -10.30
N ALA A 110 -15.18 4.64 -9.28
CA ALA A 110 -15.02 3.85 -8.07
C ALA A 110 -15.42 4.67 -6.84
N VAL A 111 -16.07 4.01 -5.89
CA VAL A 111 -16.27 4.53 -4.53
C VAL A 111 -15.20 3.91 -3.65
N VAL A 112 -14.45 4.77 -2.97
CA VAL A 112 -13.32 4.37 -2.13
C VAL A 112 -13.43 4.97 -0.73
N ASP A 113 -12.92 4.27 0.28
CA ASP A 113 -12.73 4.89 1.59
C ASP A 113 -11.70 6.00 1.47
N GLY A 114 -12.12 7.21 1.76
CA GLY A 114 -11.26 8.37 1.64
C GLY A 114 -11.93 9.63 2.16
N THR A 115 -11.14 10.53 2.69
CA THR A 115 -11.61 11.80 3.26
C THR A 115 -11.37 12.98 2.34
N THR A 116 -10.53 12.82 1.29
CA THR A 116 -10.16 13.93 0.40
C THR A 116 -10.93 13.83 -0.91
N ALA A 117 -11.76 14.82 -1.18
CA ALA A 117 -12.45 15.00 -2.45
C ALA A 117 -11.88 16.19 -3.23
N THR A 118 -11.99 16.14 -4.55
CA THR A 118 -11.68 17.27 -5.41
C THR A 118 -12.94 18.09 -5.65
N MET A 119 -12.90 19.36 -5.26
CA MET A 119 -13.94 20.32 -5.59
C MET A 119 -13.78 20.76 -7.05
N THR A 120 -14.86 20.68 -7.79
CA THR A 120 -14.94 21.12 -9.19
C THR A 120 -16.24 21.89 -9.38
N SER A 121 -16.17 23.01 -10.08
CA SER A 121 -17.33 23.88 -10.29
C SER A 121 -18.04 24.25 -8.96
N SER A 122 -17.24 24.58 -7.97
CA SER A 122 -17.71 24.94 -6.62
C SER A 122 -18.51 23.85 -5.92
N SER A 123 -18.28 22.57 -6.22
CA SER A 123 -18.98 21.46 -5.58
C SER A 123 -18.00 20.33 -5.24
N ALA A 124 -18.07 19.85 -4.00
CA ALA A 124 -17.36 18.65 -3.55
C ALA A 124 -18.36 17.74 -2.83
N THR A 125 -18.34 16.45 -3.16
CA THR A 125 -19.27 15.48 -2.57
C THR A 125 -18.49 14.34 -1.92
N TRP A 126 -18.92 14.01 -0.71
CA TRP A 126 -18.52 12.83 0.04
C TRP A 126 -19.74 11.96 0.30
N HIS A 127 -19.52 10.68 0.46
CA HIS A 127 -20.51 9.70 0.89
C HIS A 127 -20.16 9.28 2.31
N LEU A 128 -21.09 9.43 3.24
CA LEU A 128 -20.86 9.13 4.65
C LEU A 128 -21.54 7.80 5.00
N ASN A 129 -20.80 6.91 5.64
CA ASN A 129 -21.36 5.71 6.24
C ASN A 129 -21.70 6.01 7.70
N VAL A 130 -22.99 6.04 8.02
CA VAL A 130 -23.56 6.34 9.34
C VAL A 130 -24.19 5.04 9.88
N PRO A 131 -23.51 4.30 10.77
CA PRO A 131 -23.95 2.97 11.19
C PRO A 131 -25.21 2.96 12.09
N THR A 132 -25.51 4.08 12.72
CA THR A 132 -26.70 4.29 13.56
C THR A 132 -27.12 5.75 13.47
N ASP A 133 -28.37 6.05 13.80
CA ASP A 133 -28.87 7.44 13.86
C ASP A 133 -27.96 8.29 14.73
N ALA A 134 -27.43 9.35 14.16
CA ALA A 134 -26.42 10.17 14.81
C ALA A 134 -26.54 11.66 14.43
N THR A 135 -26.11 12.51 15.35
CA THR A 135 -25.72 13.87 15.02
C THR A 135 -24.27 13.86 14.59
N VAL A 136 -24.00 14.31 13.37
CA VAL A 136 -22.68 14.29 12.74
C VAL A 136 -22.11 15.70 12.71
N ASP A 137 -20.98 15.90 13.37
CA ASP A 137 -20.18 17.11 13.29
C ASP A 137 -19.20 16.96 12.11
N ILE A 138 -19.28 17.86 11.14
CA ILE A 138 -18.44 17.87 9.93
C ILE A 138 -17.50 19.07 10.00
N SER A 139 -16.25 18.83 9.65
CA SER A 139 -15.24 19.86 9.43
C SER A 139 -14.58 19.62 8.07
N ILE A 140 -14.42 20.64 7.26
CA ILE A 140 -13.72 20.59 5.98
C ILE A 140 -12.48 21.47 6.05
N ALA A 141 -11.34 20.92 5.66
CA ALA A 141 -10.07 21.63 5.60
C ALA A 141 -9.55 21.68 4.15
N ASN A 142 -8.87 22.76 3.81
CA ASN A 142 -8.16 22.90 2.54
C ASN A 142 -6.82 22.12 2.54
N SER A 143 -6.10 22.15 1.43
CA SER A 143 -4.81 21.45 1.27
C SER A 143 -3.70 21.95 2.21
N SER A 144 -3.83 23.13 2.80
CA SER A 144 -2.90 23.65 3.82
C SER A 144 -3.30 23.24 5.25
N GLY A 145 -4.38 22.48 5.42
CA GLY A 145 -4.89 22.06 6.73
C GLY A 145 -5.76 23.09 7.45
N GLN A 146 -6.04 24.23 6.80
CA GLN A 146 -6.92 25.25 7.37
C GLN A 146 -8.37 24.78 7.28
N THR A 147 -9.11 24.79 8.40
CA THR A 147 -10.54 24.55 8.41
C THR A 147 -11.28 25.71 7.74
N VAL A 148 -12.03 25.38 6.70
CA VAL A 148 -12.78 26.34 5.87
C VAL A 148 -14.28 26.26 6.12
N PHE A 149 -14.77 25.12 6.58
CA PHE A 149 -16.17 24.90 6.87
C PHE A 149 -16.35 23.98 8.07
N THR A 150 -17.36 24.28 8.89
CA THR A 150 -17.86 23.39 9.96
C THR A 150 -19.38 23.38 9.95
N GLY A 151 -19.96 22.22 10.18
CA GLY A 151 -21.42 22.09 10.23
C GLY A 151 -21.85 20.91 11.11
N LYS A 152 -23.09 20.95 11.54
CA LYS A 152 -23.70 19.88 12.32
C LYS A 152 -24.97 19.40 11.61
N TYR A 153 -25.07 18.09 11.42
CA TYR A 153 -26.15 17.46 10.67
C TYR A 153 -26.71 16.27 11.45
N THR A 154 -28.01 16.05 11.33
CA THR A 154 -28.63 14.82 11.82
C THR A 154 -28.77 13.86 10.65
N ALA A 155 -28.24 12.67 10.80
CA ALA A 155 -28.30 11.61 9.78
C ALA A 155 -28.88 10.34 10.39
N GLY A 156 -29.81 9.72 9.67
CA GLY A 156 -30.27 8.37 9.97
C GLY A 156 -29.23 7.31 9.60
N ALA A 157 -29.36 6.12 10.17
CA ALA A 157 -28.51 4.99 9.85
C ALA A 157 -28.57 4.66 8.37
N ALA A 158 -27.46 4.81 7.64
CA ALA A 158 -27.34 4.49 6.24
C ALA A 158 -25.87 4.29 5.84
N SER A 159 -25.62 3.41 4.89
CA SER A 159 -24.26 3.13 4.39
C SER A 159 -23.77 4.13 3.34
N ASP A 160 -24.66 4.99 2.84
CA ASP A 160 -24.36 5.93 1.74
C ASP A 160 -25.23 7.20 1.92
N VAL A 161 -24.76 8.12 2.75
CA VAL A 161 -25.39 9.44 2.95
C VAL A 161 -24.57 10.47 2.19
N PRO A 162 -25.07 10.99 1.04
CA PRO A 162 -24.33 11.99 0.30
C PRO A 162 -24.29 13.31 1.07
N PHE A 163 -23.10 13.85 1.22
CA PHE A 163 -22.82 15.17 1.75
C PHE A 163 -22.15 16.02 0.68
N THR A 164 -22.86 17.02 0.18
CA THR A 164 -22.33 17.93 -0.85
C THR A 164 -22.08 19.30 -0.24
N TRP A 165 -20.84 19.78 -0.37
CA TRP A 165 -20.42 21.13 0.03
C TRP A 165 -20.30 22.02 -1.22
N ASN A 166 -20.86 23.22 -1.14
CA ASN A 166 -20.91 24.21 -2.23
C ASN A 166 -19.66 25.10 -2.31
N GLY A 167 -18.60 24.76 -1.61
CA GLY A 167 -17.36 25.55 -1.57
C GLY A 167 -17.43 26.83 -0.74
N GLN A 168 -18.51 27.07 -0.02
CA GLN A 168 -18.66 28.28 0.80
C GLN A 168 -18.27 28.01 2.25
N GLY A 169 -17.39 28.84 2.78
CA GLY A 169 -16.99 28.80 4.19
C GLY A 169 -18.06 29.35 5.13
N ASN A 170 -17.88 29.13 6.45
CA ASN A 170 -18.81 29.67 7.47
C ASN A 170 -18.80 31.21 7.50
N ASP A 171 -17.77 31.84 7.00
CA ASP A 171 -17.63 33.28 6.86
C ASP A 171 -18.26 33.85 5.56
N GLY A 172 -18.87 32.98 4.75
CA GLY A 172 -19.45 33.34 3.46
C GLY A 172 -18.43 33.42 2.32
N THR A 173 -17.15 33.18 2.58
CA THR A 173 -16.09 33.19 1.55
C THR A 173 -16.27 32.01 0.60
N GLN A 174 -16.26 32.26 -0.71
CA GLN A 174 -16.24 31.22 -1.72
C GLN A 174 -14.78 30.75 -1.90
N TRP A 175 -14.54 29.48 -1.64
CA TRP A 175 -13.23 28.86 -1.77
C TRP A 175 -13.01 28.36 -3.22
N PRO A 176 -11.76 28.38 -3.71
CA PRO A 176 -11.44 27.95 -5.07
C PRO A 176 -11.55 26.44 -5.24
N ASP A 177 -11.74 26.00 -6.49
CA ASP A 177 -11.64 24.58 -6.85
C ASP A 177 -10.29 24.01 -6.44
N GLY A 178 -10.29 22.76 -5.94
CA GLY A 178 -9.10 22.12 -5.39
C GLY A 178 -9.42 20.92 -4.50
N LYS A 179 -8.40 20.43 -3.79
CA LYS A 179 -8.56 19.30 -2.87
C LYS A 179 -8.99 19.77 -1.49
N TYR A 180 -10.02 19.14 -0.94
CA TYR A 180 -10.54 19.38 0.40
C TYR A 180 -10.71 18.08 1.15
N THR A 181 -10.41 18.12 2.45
CA THR A 181 -10.46 16.95 3.32
C THR A 181 -11.58 17.12 4.34
N ILE A 182 -12.49 16.15 4.41
CA ILE A 182 -13.57 16.10 5.39
C ILE A 182 -13.13 15.34 6.64
N THR A 183 -13.54 15.81 7.80
CA THR A 183 -13.53 15.07 9.05
C THR A 183 -14.96 15.01 9.56
N ALA A 184 -15.50 13.81 9.77
CA ALA A 184 -16.85 13.60 10.27
C ALA A 184 -16.78 12.80 11.58
N THR A 185 -17.43 13.31 12.62
CA THR A 185 -17.56 12.63 13.93
C THR A 185 -19.03 12.59 14.31
N GLY A 186 -19.50 11.43 14.77
CA GLY A 186 -20.90 11.22 15.13
C GLY A 186 -21.12 11.07 16.63
N LYS A 187 -22.31 11.47 17.08
CA LYS A 187 -22.85 11.10 18.38
C LYS A 187 -24.25 10.54 18.22
N ASP A 188 -24.50 9.38 18.84
CA ASP A 188 -25.84 8.78 18.87
C ASP A 188 -26.81 9.58 19.80
N VAL A 189 -28.05 9.15 19.85
CA VAL A 189 -29.07 9.77 20.68
C VAL A 189 -28.78 9.66 22.19
N ALA A 190 -27.93 8.72 22.60
CA ALA A 190 -27.47 8.53 23.97
C ALA A 190 -26.19 9.33 24.28
N GLY A 191 -25.62 10.05 23.30
CA GLY A 191 -24.41 10.85 23.43
C GLY A 191 -23.10 10.07 23.26
N ASN A 192 -23.15 8.77 22.89
CA ASN A 192 -21.95 7.97 22.64
C ASN A 192 -21.34 8.35 21.29
N ASN A 193 -20.01 8.23 21.19
CA ASN A 193 -19.32 8.47 19.93
C ASN A 193 -19.61 7.35 18.92
N VAL A 194 -19.95 7.74 17.71
CA VAL A 194 -20.18 6.86 16.56
C VAL A 194 -19.12 7.14 15.49
N GLY A 195 -18.43 6.10 15.02
CA GLY A 195 -17.48 6.23 13.93
C GLY A 195 -18.21 6.49 12.62
N ILE A 196 -17.93 7.61 11.98
CA ILE A 196 -18.47 7.96 10.65
C ILE A 196 -17.34 7.76 9.65
N ALA A 197 -17.53 6.85 8.70
CA ALA A 197 -16.57 6.66 7.61
C ALA A 197 -16.94 7.54 6.43
N ALA A 198 -15.97 8.28 5.90
CA ALA A 198 -16.15 9.05 4.68
C ALA A 198 -15.63 8.25 3.48
N GLN A 199 -16.33 8.37 2.37
CA GLN A 199 -16.01 7.76 1.09
C GLN A 199 -16.06 8.83 0.02
N VAL A 200 -15.26 8.65 -1.02
CA VAL A 200 -15.26 9.53 -2.19
C VAL A 200 -15.52 8.70 -3.44
N GLN A 201 -16.22 9.30 -4.38
CA GLN A 201 -16.44 8.72 -5.69
C GLN A 201 -15.67 9.50 -6.74
N GLY A 202 -14.90 8.77 -7.57
CA GLY A 202 -14.13 9.40 -8.63
C GLY A 202 -13.77 8.39 -9.71
N THR A 203 -13.28 8.91 -10.85
CA THR A 203 -12.85 8.06 -11.97
C THR A 203 -11.42 7.57 -11.74
N VAL A 204 -11.21 6.27 -11.92
CA VAL A 204 -9.87 5.68 -11.92
C VAL A 204 -9.12 6.13 -13.16
N SER A 205 -8.17 7.04 -13.00
CA SER A 205 -7.39 7.62 -14.11
C SER A 205 -6.19 6.77 -14.50
N SER A 206 -5.57 6.09 -13.55
CA SER A 206 -4.41 5.22 -13.78
C SER A 206 -4.24 4.19 -12.66
N VAL A 207 -3.37 3.21 -12.93
CA VAL A 207 -2.94 2.21 -11.96
C VAL A 207 -1.41 2.21 -11.92
N ASP A 208 -0.84 2.32 -10.73
CA ASP A 208 0.58 2.14 -10.49
C ASP A 208 0.85 0.68 -10.12
N LEU A 209 1.48 -0.05 -11.04
CA LEU A 209 1.85 -1.46 -10.88
C LEU A 209 3.25 -1.65 -10.27
N THR A 210 3.98 -0.56 -10.04
CA THR A 210 5.32 -0.63 -9.42
C THR A 210 5.23 -0.85 -7.91
N GLN A 211 4.06 -0.59 -7.33
CA GLN A 211 3.77 -0.80 -5.91
C GLN A 211 3.16 -2.18 -5.67
N SER A 212 3.38 -2.73 -4.48
CA SER A 212 2.78 -3.99 -4.04
C SER A 212 2.11 -3.76 -2.66
N PRO A 213 0.78 -3.76 -2.58
CA PRO A 213 -0.22 -3.94 -3.66
C PRO A 213 -0.28 -2.77 -4.65
N PRO A 214 -0.82 -2.99 -5.87
CA PRO A 214 -1.03 -1.93 -6.85
C PRO A 214 -1.88 -0.78 -6.33
N LEU A 215 -1.56 0.45 -6.73
CA LEU A 215 -2.30 1.65 -6.35
C LEU A 215 -3.15 2.16 -7.51
N LEU A 216 -4.41 2.47 -7.22
CA LEU A 216 -5.32 3.15 -8.12
C LEU A 216 -5.21 4.66 -7.92
N THR A 217 -5.09 5.43 -8.99
CA THR A 217 -5.20 6.89 -8.92
C THR A 217 -6.63 7.31 -9.24
N ILE A 218 -7.29 7.94 -8.28
CA ILE A 218 -8.66 8.45 -8.38
C ILE A 218 -8.61 9.92 -8.02
N ASP A 219 -8.98 10.80 -8.94
CA ASP A 219 -8.96 12.26 -8.78
C ASP A 219 -7.64 12.79 -8.23
N GLY A 220 -6.51 12.21 -8.73
CA GLY A 220 -5.17 12.59 -8.33
C GLY A 220 -4.78 12.19 -6.91
N SER A 221 -5.50 11.28 -6.27
CA SER A 221 -5.16 10.63 -4.99
C SER A 221 -4.99 9.13 -5.19
N SER A 222 -4.06 8.52 -4.43
CA SER A 222 -3.72 7.10 -4.58
C SER A 222 -4.47 6.26 -3.55
N TYR A 223 -5.05 5.15 -3.99
CA TYR A 223 -5.83 4.22 -3.17
C TYR A 223 -5.41 2.79 -3.45
N THR A 224 -5.46 1.94 -2.42
CA THR A 224 -5.28 0.49 -2.59
C THR A 224 -6.58 -0.17 -3.03
N LEU A 225 -6.49 -1.36 -3.63
CA LEU A 225 -7.67 -2.16 -3.99
C LEU A 225 -8.59 -2.45 -2.78
N SER A 226 -8.03 -2.58 -1.58
CA SER A 226 -8.79 -2.82 -0.35
C SER A 226 -9.65 -1.63 0.09
N GLN A 227 -9.35 -0.43 -0.38
CA GLN A 227 -10.13 0.79 -0.10
C GLN A 227 -11.31 0.96 -1.07
N VAL A 228 -11.34 0.19 -2.17
CA VAL A 228 -12.46 0.22 -3.13
C VAL A 228 -13.65 -0.51 -2.54
N LYS A 229 -14.76 0.20 -2.37
CA LYS A 229 -16.03 -0.36 -1.87
C LYS A 229 -16.93 -0.85 -3.00
N SER A 230 -17.01 -0.06 -4.07
CA SER A 230 -17.81 -0.42 -5.23
C SER A 230 -17.22 0.20 -6.51
N ILE A 231 -17.54 -0.44 -7.63
CA ILE A 231 -17.29 0.09 -8.96
C ILE A 231 -18.64 0.41 -9.59
N VAL A 232 -18.78 1.65 -9.99
CA VAL A 232 -19.99 2.15 -10.64
C VAL A 232 -19.74 2.18 -12.16
N ALA A 233 -20.63 1.58 -12.93
CA ALA A 233 -20.57 1.73 -14.38
C ALA A 233 -20.79 3.21 -14.72
N THR A 234 -19.86 3.80 -15.49
CA THR A 234 -20.10 5.12 -16.06
C THR A 234 -21.27 5.00 -17.04
N SER A 235 -22.43 5.52 -16.68
CA SER A 235 -23.51 5.70 -17.64
C SER A 235 -23.03 6.72 -18.67
N SER A 236 -22.63 6.25 -19.85
CA SER A 236 -22.46 7.12 -21.01
C SER A 236 -23.84 7.71 -21.31
N SER A 237 -24.05 8.98 -20.97
CA SER A 237 -25.20 9.72 -21.51
C SER A 237 -24.98 9.82 -23.00
N THR A 238 -25.64 8.93 -23.76
CA THR A 238 -25.79 9.07 -25.19
C THR A 238 -26.71 10.26 -25.38
N GLY A 239 -26.13 11.44 -25.63
CA GLY A 239 -26.87 12.60 -26.06
C GLY A 239 -27.47 12.30 -27.42
N SER A 240 -28.79 12.37 -27.48
CA SER A 240 -29.58 12.44 -28.71
C SER A 240 -29.57 13.89 -29.19
#